data_3bed949ab081f88982add4bb456dbf7e
#
_entry.id   3bed949ab081f88982add4bb456dbf7e
#
_cell.length_a   1.000
_cell.length_b   1.000
_cell.length_c   1.000
_cell.angle_alpha   90.00
_cell.angle_beta   90.00
_cell.angle_gamma   90.00
#
_symmetry.space_group_name_H-M   'P 1'
#
loop_
_entity.id
_entity.type
_entity.pdbx_description
1 polymer ?
#
loop_
_entity_poly.entity_id
_entity_poly.type
_entity_poly.pdbx_seq_one_letter_code
_entity_poly.pdbx_strand_id
1 'polypeptide(L)'
;WAGKASRDVVGLEDIEKAIEKRRYRQDKYRELLHEQITRGIKLIDTAGEKVAQVNGLSVMQVGDYAFGQPSRITATAKLGQGRVVDIEREAKLGGHIHSKGVMILSSYLASKYASDKPLPLASTLVLEQSYGMVDGDSASVAELCVLLSAIASIPLKQCYAVTGSINQFGE
;
A
#
# COMPACT_ATOMS: atom_id res chain seq x y z
N TRP A 1 27.61 11.11 24.29
CA TRP A 1 27.28 10.52 25.59
C TRP A 1 28.51 10.48 26.49
N ALA A 2 29.64 9.93 26.03
CA ALA A 2 30.88 9.90 26.81
C ALA A 2 31.27 11.29 27.33
N GLY A 3 31.29 12.32 26.48
CA GLY A 3 31.60 13.68 26.90
C GLY A 3 30.63 14.28 27.91
N LYS A 4 29.31 13.94 27.86
CA LYS A 4 28.35 14.32 28.91
C LYS A 4 28.60 13.61 30.25
N ALA A 5 29.22 12.46 30.20
CA ALA A 5 29.62 11.69 31.39
C ALA A 5 31.06 11.97 31.81
N SER A 6 31.69 13.03 31.30
CA SER A 6 33.08 13.43 31.57
C SER A 6 34.09 12.30 31.35
N ARG A 7 33.88 11.50 30.30
CA ARG A 7 34.78 10.42 29.88
C ARG A 7 35.40 10.74 28.52
N ASP A 8 36.69 10.51 28.38
CA ASP A 8 37.44 10.77 27.14
C ASP A 8 37.35 9.64 26.13
N VAL A 9 36.87 8.46 26.57
CA VAL A 9 36.75 7.27 25.72
C VAL A 9 35.28 6.90 25.56
N VAL A 10 34.89 6.61 24.32
CA VAL A 10 33.55 6.10 23.97
C VAL A 10 33.51 4.61 24.25
N GLY A 11 32.65 4.20 25.15
CA GLY A 11 32.39 2.78 25.47
C GLY A 11 31.22 2.20 24.68
N LEU A 12 31.06 0.89 24.77
CA LEU A 12 29.95 0.16 24.13
C LEU A 12 28.58 0.73 24.52
N GLU A 13 28.38 1.02 25.81
CA GLU A 13 27.14 1.61 26.32
C GLU A 13 26.79 2.97 25.68
N ASP A 14 27.78 3.78 25.33
CA ASP A 14 27.54 5.07 24.68
C ASP A 14 27.07 4.88 23.24
N ILE A 15 27.61 3.86 22.56
CA ILE A 15 27.21 3.48 21.22
C ILE A 15 25.79 2.93 21.24
N GLU A 16 25.49 2.02 22.15
CA GLU A 16 24.14 1.43 22.32
C GLU A 16 23.10 2.53 22.60
N LYS A 17 23.36 3.43 23.53
CA LYS A 17 22.49 4.58 23.82
C LYS A 17 22.31 5.50 22.62
N ALA A 18 23.37 5.71 21.83
CA ALA A 18 23.28 6.54 20.63
C ALA A 18 22.38 5.90 19.57
N ILE A 19 22.51 4.59 19.35
CA ILE A 19 21.67 3.81 18.43
C ILE A 19 20.22 3.82 18.90
N GLU A 20 19.98 3.54 20.19
CA GLU A 20 18.63 3.56 20.77
C GLU A 20 17.94 4.91 20.60
N LYS A 21 18.64 6.01 20.89
CA LYS A 21 18.10 7.36 20.72
C LYS A 21 17.90 7.75 19.27
N ARG A 22 18.71 7.21 18.35
CA ARG A 22 18.49 7.37 16.92
C ARG A 22 17.20 6.67 16.51
N ARG A 23 17.03 5.40 16.86
CA ARG A 23 15.81 4.62 16.61
C ARG A 23 14.58 5.29 17.19
N TYR A 24 14.63 5.75 18.43
CA TYR A 24 13.53 6.48 19.08
C TYR A 24 13.10 7.73 18.29
N ARG A 25 14.04 8.50 17.76
CA ARG A 25 13.71 9.68 16.96
C ARG A 25 13.08 9.32 15.61
N GLN A 26 13.53 8.23 14.99
CA GLN A 26 13.00 7.74 13.72
C GLN A 26 11.60 7.11 13.90
N ASP A 27 11.41 6.38 15.00
CA ASP A 27 10.14 5.71 15.34
C ASP A 27 9.02 6.71 15.63
N LYS A 28 9.36 7.93 16.02
CA LYS A 28 8.36 8.98 16.26
C LYS A 28 7.48 9.25 15.02
N TYR A 29 8.01 9.07 13.83
CA TYR A 29 7.23 9.21 12.60
C TYR A 29 6.19 8.08 12.45
N ARG A 30 6.57 6.84 12.79
CA ARG A 30 5.65 5.71 12.84
C ARG A 30 4.54 5.92 13.90
N GLU A 31 4.92 6.44 15.07
CA GLU A 31 3.94 6.76 16.14
C GLU A 31 2.92 7.79 15.66
N LEU A 32 3.35 8.86 14.99
CA LEU A 32 2.46 9.89 14.45
C LEU A 32 1.48 9.30 13.42
N LEU A 33 1.95 8.43 12.53
CA LEU A 33 1.08 7.75 11.56
C LEU A 33 0.06 6.85 12.24
N HIS A 34 0.49 6.10 13.26
CA HIS A 34 -0.42 5.27 14.05
C HIS A 34 -1.47 6.12 14.79
N GLU A 35 -1.08 7.25 15.33
CA GLU A 35 -2.01 8.20 15.96
C GLU A 35 -3.02 8.75 14.94
N GLN A 36 -2.61 9.06 13.71
CA GLN A 36 -3.53 9.48 12.65
C GLN A 36 -4.58 8.40 12.33
N ILE A 37 -4.19 7.12 12.34
CA ILE A 37 -5.14 6.01 12.15
C ILE A 37 -6.10 5.91 13.33
N THR A 38 -5.60 5.92 14.56
CA THR A 38 -6.43 5.77 15.77
C THR A 38 -7.38 6.94 15.99
N ARG A 39 -7.02 8.13 15.52
CA ARG A 39 -7.88 9.33 15.51
C ARG A 39 -8.83 9.40 14.32
N GLY A 40 -8.79 8.43 13.39
CA GLY A 40 -9.63 8.43 12.20
C GLY A 40 -9.28 9.51 11.16
N ILE A 41 -8.10 10.13 11.25
CA ILE A 41 -7.59 11.08 10.25
C ILE A 41 -7.15 10.30 9.01
N LYS A 42 -6.37 9.25 9.20
CA LYS A 42 -6.06 8.28 8.15
C LYS A 42 -7.11 7.17 8.20
N LEU A 43 -7.83 7.01 7.10
CA LEU A 43 -9.00 6.14 7.02
C LEU A 43 -8.58 4.69 6.82
N ILE A 44 -8.47 3.94 7.90
CA ILE A 44 -8.23 2.49 7.90
C ILE A 44 -9.36 1.83 8.69
N ASP A 45 -10.13 0.97 8.02
CA ASP A 45 -11.14 0.16 8.70
C ASP A 45 -10.51 -1.15 9.18
N THR A 46 -10.79 -1.54 10.43
CA THR A 46 -10.25 -2.75 11.05
C THR A 46 -11.32 -3.79 11.36
N ALA A 47 -12.57 -3.51 11.02
CA ALA A 47 -13.71 -4.38 11.25
C ALA A 47 -14.78 -4.19 10.17
N GLY A 48 -15.72 -5.12 10.10
CA GLY A 48 -16.80 -5.10 9.12
C GLY A 48 -16.36 -5.57 7.73
N GLU A 49 -17.26 -5.36 6.78
CA GLU A 49 -17.09 -5.75 5.38
C GLU A 49 -17.44 -4.58 4.46
N LYS A 50 -16.68 -4.40 3.38
CA LYS A 50 -16.92 -3.35 2.38
C LYS A 50 -16.70 -3.86 0.97
N VAL A 51 -17.55 -3.45 0.06
CA VAL A 51 -17.37 -3.67 -1.38
C VAL A 51 -16.37 -2.66 -1.91
N ALA A 52 -15.48 -3.11 -2.78
CA ALA A 52 -14.52 -2.28 -3.48
C ALA A 52 -13.53 -1.51 -2.58
N GLN A 53 -13.24 -2.07 -1.40
CA GLN A 53 -12.25 -1.53 -0.47
C GLN A 53 -11.47 -2.67 0.18
N VAL A 54 -10.16 -2.49 0.32
CA VAL A 54 -9.25 -3.40 1.03
C VAL A 54 -8.15 -2.61 1.72
N ASN A 55 -7.55 -3.15 2.77
CA ASN A 55 -6.32 -2.63 3.32
C ASN A 55 -5.13 -3.32 2.65
N GLY A 56 -4.27 -2.54 1.99
CA GLY A 56 -2.96 -2.96 1.54
C GLY A 56 -1.90 -2.69 2.58
N LEU A 57 -0.72 -3.27 2.41
CA LEU A 57 0.47 -2.99 3.23
C LEU A 57 1.52 -2.30 2.36
N SER A 58 2.10 -1.23 2.89
CA SER A 58 3.21 -0.51 2.28
C SER A 58 4.36 -0.37 3.27
N VAL A 59 5.58 -0.24 2.75
CA VAL A 59 6.77 0.04 3.54
C VAL A 59 7.14 1.50 3.34
N MET A 60 7.29 2.23 4.44
CA MET A 60 7.83 3.58 4.44
C MET A 60 9.25 3.57 4.96
N GLN A 61 10.12 4.31 4.29
CA GLN A 61 11.52 4.47 4.70
C GLN A 61 11.78 5.92 5.09
N VAL A 62 12.34 6.11 6.28
CA VAL A 62 12.76 7.41 6.81
C VAL A 62 14.25 7.33 7.13
N GLY A 63 15.08 7.80 6.20
CA GLY A 63 16.54 7.59 6.27
C GLY A 63 16.90 6.11 6.16
N ASP A 64 17.51 5.56 7.19
CA ASP A 64 17.87 4.15 7.33
C ASP A 64 16.87 3.32 8.16
N TYR A 65 15.75 3.91 8.56
CA TYR A 65 14.68 3.24 9.29
C TYR A 65 13.50 2.97 8.38
N ALA A 66 13.09 1.69 8.29
CA ALA A 66 11.95 1.27 7.51
C ALA A 66 10.89 0.65 8.42
N PHE A 67 9.61 0.92 8.14
CA PHE A 67 8.49 0.33 8.87
C PHE A 67 7.29 0.13 7.94
N GLY A 68 6.46 -0.86 8.26
CA GLY A 68 5.22 -1.15 7.55
C GLY A 68 4.07 -0.27 8.02
N GLN A 69 3.18 0.08 7.10
CA GLN A 69 1.94 0.78 7.40
C GLN A 69 0.79 0.25 6.54
N PRO A 70 -0.46 0.25 7.05
CA PRO A 70 -1.62 -0.04 6.22
C PRO A 70 -1.95 1.16 5.32
N SER A 71 -2.47 0.85 4.14
CA SER A 71 -2.99 1.84 3.21
C SER A 71 -4.33 1.35 2.68
N ARG A 72 -5.35 2.22 2.65
CA ARG A 72 -6.63 1.90 2.05
C ARG A 72 -6.49 1.92 0.53
N ILE A 73 -6.91 0.84 -0.11
CA ILE A 73 -7.00 0.74 -1.57
C ILE A 73 -8.48 0.61 -1.91
N THR A 74 -8.94 1.42 -2.85
CA THR A 74 -10.31 1.37 -3.35
C THR A 74 -10.35 1.21 -4.86
N ALA A 75 -11.44 0.65 -5.35
CA ALA A 75 -11.70 0.55 -6.78
C ALA A 75 -13.12 1.01 -7.10
N THR A 76 -13.31 1.44 -8.32
CA THR A 76 -14.66 1.59 -8.89
C THR A 76 -14.76 0.73 -10.14
N ALA A 77 -15.95 0.23 -10.41
CA ALA A 77 -16.25 -0.48 -11.66
C ALA A 77 -17.57 0.02 -12.22
N LYS A 78 -17.58 0.35 -13.52
CA LYS A 78 -18.79 0.77 -14.26
C LYS A 78 -18.74 0.25 -15.69
N LEU A 79 -19.86 0.27 -16.39
CA LEU A 79 -19.89 -0.04 -17.81
C LEU A 79 -18.99 0.94 -18.58
N GLY A 80 -18.16 0.42 -19.50
CA GLY A 80 -17.19 1.22 -20.24
C GLY A 80 -16.41 0.41 -21.29
N GLN A 81 -15.26 0.89 -21.68
CA GLN A 81 -14.47 0.37 -22.82
C GLN A 81 -13.37 -0.64 -22.41
N GLY A 82 -13.49 -1.35 -21.30
CA GLY A 82 -12.53 -2.40 -20.92
C GLY A 82 -11.18 -1.85 -20.40
N ARG A 83 -11.14 -0.70 -19.73
CA ARG A 83 -9.91 -0.08 -19.27
C ARG A 83 -9.86 0.01 -17.74
N VAL A 84 -8.74 -0.43 -17.16
CA VAL A 84 -8.37 -0.13 -15.78
C VAL A 84 -7.52 1.12 -15.75
N VAL A 85 -7.95 2.14 -15.00
CA VAL A 85 -7.23 3.39 -14.78
C VAL A 85 -6.64 3.36 -13.39
N ASP A 86 -5.33 3.38 -13.33
CA ASP A 86 -4.54 3.54 -12.10
C ASP A 86 -4.32 5.03 -11.86
N ILE A 87 -4.92 5.55 -10.77
CA ILE A 87 -4.89 6.98 -10.45
C ILE A 87 -3.48 7.42 -10.08
N GLU A 88 -2.71 6.60 -9.39
CA GLU A 88 -1.32 6.91 -9.04
C GLU A 88 -0.47 7.13 -10.29
N ARG A 89 -0.63 6.29 -11.30
CA ARG A 89 0.07 6.44 -12.58
C ARG A 89 -0.37 7.71 -13.32
N GLU A 90 -1.66 7.95 -13.45
CA GLU A 90 -2.18 9.14 -14.13
C GLU A 90 -1.77 10.44 -13.43
N ALA A 91 -1.68 10.41 -12.09
CA ALA A 91 -1.20 11.51 -11.25
C ALA A 91 0.34 11.63 -11.21
N LYS A 92 1.09 10.73 -11.89
CA LYS A 92 2.55 10.64 -11.86
C LYS A 92 3.13 10.37 -10.46
N LEU A 93 2.37 9.71 -9.62
CA LEU A 93 2.78 9.22 -8.31
C LEU A 93 3.14 7.73 -8.32
N GLY A 94 2.74 6.98 -9.36
CA GLY A 94 3.11 5.58 -9.54
C GLY A 94 4.48 5.42 -10.18
N GLY A 95 5.39 4.70 -9.52
CA GLY A 95 6.68 4.30 -10.06
C GLY A 95 6.56 3.26 -11.18
N HIS A 96 7.69 2.95 -11.81
CA HIS A 96 7.70 2.04 -12.97
C HIS A 96 7.33 0.60 -12.60
N ILE A 97 7.73 0.13 -11.41
CA ILE A 97 7.45 -1.24 -10.95
C ILE A 97 5.98 -1.35 -10.56
N HIS A 98 5.41 -0.36 -9.85
CA HIS A 98 3.98 -0.29 -9.57
C HIS A 98 3.15 -0.30 -10.86
N SER A 99 3.46 0.57 -11.81
CA SER A 99 2.76 0.63 -13.11
C SER A 99 2.83 -0.69 -13.86
N LYS A 100 3.98 -1.40 -13.84
CA LYS A 100 4.13 -2.75 -14.40
C LYS A 100 3.19 -3.75 -13.70
N GLY A 101 3.09 -3.72 -12.37
CA GLY A 101 2.16 -4.55 -11.59
C GLY A 101 0.72 -4.37 -12.04
N VAL A 102 0.26 -3.12 -12.15
CA VAL A 102 -1.11 -2.80 -12.63
C VAL A 102 -1.35 -3.26 -14.07
N MET A 103 -0.35 -3.18 -14.93
CA MET A 103 -0.47 -3.72 -16.32
C MET A 103 -0.60 -5.25 -16.30
N ILE A 104 0.15 -5.95 -15.47
CA ILE A 104 0.09 -7.42 -15.33
C ILE A 104 -1.30 -7.84 -14.83
N LEU A 105 -1.79 -7.24 -13.74
CA LEU A 105 -3.12 -7.57 -13.20
C LEU A 105 -4.24 -7.27 -14.21
N SER A 106 -4.12 -6.18 -14.97
CA SER A 106 -5.09 -5.83 -16.02
C SER A 106 -5.10 -6.88 -17.14
N SER A 107 -3.92 -7.37 -17.54
CA SER A 107 -3.79 -8.44 -18.53
C SER A 107 -4.39 -9.75 -18.03
N TYR A 108 -4.14 -10.09 -16.75
CA TYR A 108 -4.75 -11.27 -16.11
C TYR A 108 -6.28 -11.19 -16.12
N LEU A 109 -6.86 -10.05 -15.68
CA LEU A 109 -8.31 -9.85 -15.70
C LEU A 109 -8.89 -9.98 -17.11
N ALA A 110 -8.25 -9.38 -18.09
CA ALA A 110 -8.69 -9.46 -19.47
C ALA A 110 -8.64 -10.92 -20.00
N SER A 111 -7.56 -11.64 -19.75
CA SER A 111 -7.41 -13.03 -20.20
C SER A 111 -8.38 -13.99 -19.53
N LYS A 112 -8.70 -13.75 -18.24
CA LYS A 112 -9.56 -14.64 -17.46
C LYS A 112 -11.04 -14.41 -17.67
N TYR A 113 -11.46 -13.16 -17.88
CA TYR A 113 -12.87 -12.76 -17.89
C TYR A 113 -13.36 -12.15 -19.19
N ALA A 114 -12.48 -11.92 -20.17
CA ALA A 114 -12.81 -11.34 -21.48
C ALA A 114 -12.40 -12.23 -22.66
N SER A 115 -12.36 -13.56 -22.46
CA SER A 115 -11.92 -14.51 -23.51
C SER A 115 -12.78 -14.49 -24.75
N ASP A 116 -14.11 -14.33 -24.63
CA ASP A 116 -15.05 -14.44 -25.73
C ASP A 116 -15.68 -13.12 -26.14
N LYS A 117 -15.70 -12.13 -25.27
CA LYS A 117 -16.24 -10.79 -25.51
C LYS A 117 -15.43 -9.75 -24.74
N PRO A 118 -15.20 -8.55 -25.32
CA PRO A 118 -14.58 -7.48 -24.56
C PRO A 118 -15.29 -7.25 -23.24
N LEU A 119 -14.56 -7.15 -22.14
CA LEU A 119 -15.14 -6.83 -20.85
C LEU A 119 -15.60 -5.36 -20.89
N PRO A 120 -16.91 -5.05 -20.94
CA PRO A 120 -17.38 -3.68 -21.08
C PRO A 120 -17.31 -2.93 -19.74
N LEU A 121 -16.14 -2.96 -19.10
CA LEU A 121 -15.91 -2.38 -17.78
C LEU A 121 -14.85 -1.31 -17.85
N ALA A 122 -15.13 -0.15 -17.30
CA ALA A 122 -14.13 0.85 -16.95
C ALA A 122 -13.97 0.82 -15.43
N SER A 123 -12.75 0.64 -14.97
CA SER A 123 -12.43 0.55 -13.53
C SER A 123 -11.38 1.58 -13.19
N THR A 124 -11.43 2.09 -11.95
CA THR A 124 -10.36 2.92 -11.39
C THR A 124 -9.81 2.26 -10.15
N LEU A 125 -8.53 2.46 -9.92
CA LEU A 125 -7.80 2.07 -8.71
C LEU A 125 -7.19 3.30 -8.06
N VAL A 126 -7.21 3.37 -6.72
CA VAL A 126 -6.55 4.43 -5.97
C VAL A 126 -6.05 3.92 -4.62
N LEU A 127 -4.86 4.36 -4.24
CA LEU A 127 -4.33 4.26 -2.88
C LEU A 127 -4.77 5.52 -2.11
N GLU A 128 -5.83 5.38 -1.32
CA GLU A 128 -6.44 6.51 -0.63
C GLU A 128 -5.46 7.21 0.33
N GLN A 129 -5.52 8.54 0.33
CA GLN A 129 -4.68 9.38 1.19
C GLN A 129 -3.16 9.11 1.02
N SER A 130 -2.74 8.68 -0.17
CA SER A 130 -1.34 8.54 -0.56
C SER A 130 -0.96 9.72 -1.46
N TYR A 131 -0.01 10.53 -1.02
CA TYR A 131 0.43 11.75 -1.73
C TYR A 131 1.92 11.72 -2.07
N GLY A 132 2.60 10.63 -1.74
CA GLY A 132 3.98 10.36 -2.07
C GLY A 132 4.12 9.37 -3.22
N MET A 133 5.34 9.23 -3.71
CA MET A 133 5.67 8.21 -4.72
C MET A 133 5.40 6.80 -4.15
N VAL A 134 4.65 6.00 -4.89
CA VAL A 134 4.41 4.59 -4.64
C VAL A 134 5.16 3.79 -5.69
N ASP A 135 6.00 2.85 -5.28
CA ASP A 135 6.69 1.95 -6.18
C ASP A 135 6.70 0.52 -5.63
N GLY A 136 7.04 -0.45 -6.49
CA GLY A 136 6.91 -1.87 -6.19
C GLY A 136 5.60 -2.46 -6.71
N ASP A 137 5.58 -3.76 -6.94
CA ASP A 137 4.43 -4.53 -7.42
C ASP A 137 3.70 -5.28 -6.28
N SER A 138 4.12 -5.09 -5.04
CA SER A 138 3.55 -5.79 -3.87
C SER A 138 2.11 -5.39 -3.52
N ALA A 139 1.56 -4.35 -4.14
CA ALA A 139 0.15 -3.99 -4.02
C ALA A 139 -0.76 -4.79 -4.96
N SER A 140 -0.22 -5.49 -5.97
CA SER A 140 -1.00 -6.06 -7.08
C SER A 140 -2.07 -7.07 -6.64
N VAL A 141 -1.81 -7.87 -5.60
CA VAL A 141 -2.82 -8.80 -5.05
C VAL A 141 -3.97 -8.02 -4.40
N ALA A 142 -3.68 -6.99 -3.63
CA ALA A 142 -4.69 -6.15 -2.99
C ALA A 142 -5.52 -5.40 -4.04
N GLU A 143 -4.87 -4.87 -5.08
CA GLU A 143 -5.50 -4.20 -6.22
C GLU A 143 -6.39 -5.15 -7.02
N LEU A 144 -5.94 -6.38 -7.24
CA LEU A 144 -6.77 -7.41 -7.88
C LEU A 144 -8.00 -7.75 -7.03
N CYS A 145 -7.82 -7.97 -5.72
CA CYS A 145 -8.92 -8.27 -4.81
C CYS A 145 -9.98 -7.16 -4.81
N VAL A 146 -9.56 -5.91 -4.75
CA VAL A 146 -10.50 -4.78 -4.72
C VAL A 146 -11.21 -4.58 -6.05
N LEU A 147 -10.55 -4.82 -7.18
CA LEU A 147 -11.18 -4.80 -8.51
C LEU A 147 -12.21 -5.90 -8.65
N LEU A 148 -11.89 -7.14 -8.28
CA LEU A 148 -12.84 -8.26 -8.30
C LEU A 148 -14.03 -7.99 -7.39
N SER A 149 -13.79 -7.43 -6.21
CA SER A 149 -14.85 -6.99 -5.29
C SER A 149 -15.76 -5.94 -5.93
N ALA A 150 -15.19 -4.94 -6.60
CA ALA A 150 -15.94 -3.89 -7.29
C ALA A 150 -16.79 -4.44 -8.44
N ILE A 151 -16.22 -5.36 -9.23
CA ILE A 151 -16.87 -5.97 -10.40
C ILE A 151 -18.02 -6.89 -9.97
N ALA A 152 -17.77 -7.73 -8.97
CA ALA A 152 -18.73 -8.74 -8.52
C ALA A 152 -19.66 -8.25 -7.41
N SER A 153 -19.46 -7.05 -6.88
CA SER A 153 -20.16 -6.51 -5.70
C SER A 153 -20.06 -7.42 -4.47
N ILE A 154 -18.93 -8.10 -4.32
CA ILE A 154 -18.64 -8.99 -3.18
C ILE A 154 -17.88 -8.22 -2.12
N PRO A 155 -18.39 -8.16 -0.87
CA PRO A 155 -17.71 -7.44 0.20
C PRO A 155 -16.43 -8.15 0.64
N LEU A 156 -15.43 -7.36 1.03
CA LEU A 156 -14.16 -7.81 1.61
C LEU A 156 -14.10 -7.48 3.09
N LYS A 157 -13.60 -8.43 3.89
CA LYS A 157 -13.39 -8.23 5.33
C LYS A 157 -12.29 -7.20 5.57
N GLN A 158 -12.60 -6.18 6.35
CA GLN A 158 -11.68 -5.08 6.63
C GLN A 158 -10.69 -5.36 7.77
N CYS A 159 -10.84 -6.47 8.47
CA CYS A 159 -9.88 -6.90 9.51
C CYS A 159 -8.58 -7.50 8.95
N TYR A 160 -8.48 -7.68 7.63
CA TYR A 160 -7.28 -8.16 6.97
C TYR A 160 -6.59 -7.04 6.20
N ALA A 161 -5.27 -7.13 6.12
CA ALA A 161 -4.46 -6.36 5.19
C ALA A 161 -3.72 -7.33 4.26
N VAL A 162 -3.60 -6.96 2.99
CA VAL A 162 -3.08 -7.82 1.93
C VAL A 162 -1.86 -7.19 1.29
N THR A 163 -0.84 -8.00 1.03
CA THR A 163 0.31 -7.64 0.22
C THR A 163 0.76 -8.84 -0.61
N GLY A 164 1.31 -8.58 -1.75
CA GLY A 164 1.85 -9.59 -2.66
C GLY A 164 1.79 -9.13 -4.11
N SER A 165 2.65 -9.71 -4.93
CA SER A 165 2.63 -9.55 -6.39
C SER A 165 1.90 -10.70 -7.05
N ILE A 166 1.45 -10.50 -8.26
CA ILE A 166 0.88 -11.53 -9.12
C ILE A 166 1.57 -11.54 -10.47
N ASN A 167 1.57 -12.69 -11.12
CA ASN A 167 1.97 -12.83 -12.52
C ASN A 167 0.74 -12.82 -13.46
N GLN A 168 0.98 -12.95 -14.78
CA GLN A 168 -0.09 -12.98 -15.78
C GLN A 168 -1.02 -14.20 -15.70
N PHE A 169 -0.70 -15.18 -14.87
CA PHE A 169 -1.51 -16.40 -14.64
C PHE A 169 -2.30 -16.32 -13.34
N GLY A 170 -2.09 -15.27 -12.54
CA GLY A 170 -2.77 -15.10 -11.26
C GLY A 170 -2.10 -15.83 -10.09
N GLU A 171 -0.80 -16.17 -10.24
CA GLU A 171 0.04 -16.83 -9.23
C GLU A 171 0.90 -15.81 -8.49
#